data_7d42366accaa283dd521eae369cbbb6d
#
_entry.id   7d42366accaa283dd521eae369cbbb6d
#
_cell.length_a   1.000
_cell.length_b   1.000
_cell.length_c   1.000
_cell.angle_alpha   90.00
_cell.angle_beta   90.00
_cell.angle_gamma   90.00
#
_symmetry.space_group_name_H-M   'P 1'
#
loop_
_entity.id
_entity.type
_entity.pdbx_description
1 polymer ?
#
loop_
_entity_poly.entity_id
_entity_poly.type
_entity_poly.pdbx_seq_one_letter_code
_entity_poly.pdbx_strand_id
1 'polypeptide(L)'
;MASRITLEKSERKAPQGATHLGRTSPDQIISVSVIVRRKNPLKLSELKGRRLSHEEFNAQYAADPADFQTIRTFAQQHGLTVDEGASSLPRRTIVLKGTAEAMEKAFGVQLNSYEDKKHKKRFHGFEGTISLPADHAEPIEAVLGLDSRPIATPHFRRRDVDPDRRKKKKPTAAQPQSFSAVQVTQLYSFPTNLNGSGQTIGILELGGGYTASDLQTYFSGLGLSVPNVVAVSVDGGTNSPGDPNGADGEVELDIQVAGSVAPSANIAVYFAPNTDQGFIDAITTAVHDTANKPSVLSISWGGPESSWSQSSITALDNACQSAGALGVSITVASGDSGSSDGTNGTVVDFPASSPHVLACGGTELFASGTQISEEIVWDDQSASGGASGGGFSTSFAVPTWQSSA
;
A
#
# COMPACT_ATOMS: atom_id res chain seq x y z
N MET A 1 33.48 -6.81 21.66
CA MET A 1 32.33 -6.74 20.76
C MET A 1 31.85 -5.29 20.73
N ALA A 2 31.57 -4.71 19.56
CA ALA A 2 31.00 -3.37 19.49
C ALA A 2 29.68 -3.35 20.28
N SER A 3 29.39 -2.25 20.97
CA SER A 3 28.10 -2.10 21.67
C SER A 3 26.98 -2.06 20.64
N ARG A 4 25.85 -2.73 20.94
CA ARG A 4 24.66 -2.70 20.08
C ARG A 4 23.56 -1.91 20.75
N ILE A 5 22.77 -1.22 19.97
CA ILE A 5 21.58 -0.52 20.42
C ILE A 5 20.35 -1.09 19.72
N THR A 6 19.23 -1.09 20.42
CA THR A 6 17.96 -1.51 19.86
C THR A 6 17.42 -0.43 18.93
N LEU A 7 16.99 -0.83 17.74
CA LEU A 7 16.25 0.05 16.84
C LEU A 7 14.83 0.21 17.41
N GLU A 8 14.49 1.43 17.81
CA GLU A 8 13.20 1.73 18.40
C GLU A 8 12.04 1.35 17.46
N LYS A 9 10.92 0.95 18.02
CA LYS A 9 9.69 0.63 17.29
C LYS A 9 9.78 -0.55 16.31
N SER A 10 10.91 -1.29 16.28
CA SER A 10 11.14 -2.42 15.38
C SER A 10 10.56 -3.75 15.91
N GLU A 11 9.90 -3.75 17.05
CA GLU A 11 9.37 -4.97 17.67
C GLU A 11 8.41 -5.71 16.75
N ARG A 12 8.64 -7.01 16.59
CA ARG A 12 7.78 -7.95 15.89
C ARG A 12 7.32 -9.06 16.83
N LYS A 13 6.04 -9.36 16.75
CA LYS A 13 5.43 -10.50 17.45
C LYS A 13 5.36 -11.71 16.56
N ALA A 14 5.26 -12.89 17.17
CA ALA A 14 5.00 -14.14 16.46
C ALA A 14 3.81 -13.97 15.49
N PRO A 15 3.91 -14.47 14.23
CA PRO A 15 2.84 -14.31 13.26
C PRO A 15 1.63 -15.16 13.68
N GLN A 16 0.50 -14.49 13.90
CA GLN A 16 -0.76 -15.17 14.19
C GLN A 16 -1.25 -15.92 12.95
N GLY A 17 -1.86 -17.09 13.14
CA GLY A 17 -2.39 -17.89 12.03
C GLY A 17 -1.34 -18.59 11.17
N ALA A 18 -0.06 -18.59 11.55
CA ALA A 18 1.00 -19.31 10.88
C ALA A 18 1.49 -20.52 11.66
N THR A 19 2.14 -21.44 10.96
CA THR A 19 2.85 -22.58 11.55
C THR A 19 4.34 -22.30 11.47
N HIS A 20 5.03 -22.38 12.60
CA HIS A 20 6.49 -22.29 12.65
C HIS A 20 7.12 -23.55 12.05
N LEU A 21 8.01 -23.41 11.08
CA LEU A 21 8.65 -24.50 10.36
C LEU A 21 10.11 -24.74 10.80
N GLY A 22 10.64 -23.91 11.70
CA GLY A 22 12.04 -23.94 12.14
C GLY A 22 12.83 -22.71 11.66
N ARG A 23 14.17 -22.82 11.77
CA ARG A 23 15.07 -21.73 11.34
C ARG A 23 15.03 -21.55 9.83
N THR A 24 15.14 -20.31 9.40
CA THR A 24 15.37 -20.00 7.97
C THR A 24 16.73 -20.58 7.53
N SER A 25 16.79 -21.13 6.30
CA SER A 25 18.07 -21.65 5.78
C SER A 25 19.14 -20.57 5.83
N PRO A 26 20.32 -20.85 6.42
CA PRO A 26 21.38 -19.84 6.58
C PRO A 26 21.85 -19.24 5.25
N ASP A 27 21.76 -20.00 4.16
CA ASP A 27 22.20 -19.59 2.81
C ASP A 27 21.07 -18.90 2.01
N GLN A 28 19.84 -18.81 2.53
CA GLN A 28 18.76 -18.11 1.85
C GLN A 28 19.14 -16.65 1.65
N ILE A 29 19.08 -16.18 0.41
CA ILE A 29 19.32 -14.77 0.10
C ILE A 29 18.09 -13.95 0.50
N ILE A 30 18.35 -12.90 1.27
CA ILE A 30 17.33 -11.94 1.74
C ILE A 30 17.73 -10.55 1.26
N SER A 31 16.74 -9.79 0.84
CA SER A 31 16.86 -8.37 0.50
C SER A 31 16.12 -7.55 1.54
N VAL A 32 16.74 -6.49 2.03
CA VAL A 32 16.13 -5.56 2.98
C VAL A 32 16.26 -4.12 2.50
N SER A 33 15.25 -3.31 2.75
CA SER A 33 15.28 -1.87 2.56
C SER A 33 15.58 -1.19 3.89
N VAL A 34 16.73 -0.54 3.98
CA VAL A 34 17.12 0.29 5.12
C VAL A 34 16.66 1.73 4.84
N ILE A 35 15.70 2.19 5.63
CA ILE A 35 15.21 3.56 5.54
C ILE A 35 16.09 4.49 6.35
N VAL A 36 16.68 5.46 5.67
CA VAL A 36 17.63 6.42 6.23
C VAL A 36 16.92 7.72 6.59
N ARG A 37 17.33 8.37 7.65
CA ARG A 37 16.79 9.66 8.08
C ARG A 37 16.84 10.73 6.99
N ARG A 38 15.91 11.69 7.04
CA ARG A 38 15.95 12.89 6.19
C ARG A 38 17.07 13.84 6.64
N LYS A 39 17.61 14.62 5.70
CA LYS A 39 18.49 15.75 6.04
C LYS A 39 17.83 16.73 6.98
N ASN A 40 16.57 17.07 6.71
CA ASN A 40 15.78 17.98 7.52
C ASN A 40 14.39 17.39 7.78
N PRO A 41 13.79 17.67 8.94
CA PRO A 41 12.40 17.29 9.22
C PRO A 41 11.45 17.90 8.19
N LEU A 42 10.54 17.09 7.64
CA LEU A 42 9.51 17.54 6.72
C LEU A 42 8.23 17.87 7.51
N LYS A 43 7.76 19.11 7.38
CA LYS A 43 6.50 19.56 7.97
C LYS A 43 5.63 20.18 6.88
N LEU A 44 4.59 19.47 6.47
CA LEU A 44 3.70 19.92 5.39
C LEU A 44 3.02 21.26 5.70
N SER A 45 2.72 21.55 6.97
CA SER A 45 2.15 22.83 7.40
C SER A 45 3.04 24.04 7.07
N GLU A 46 4.36 23.86 7.06
CA GLU A 46 5.31 24.92 6.71
C GLU A 46 5.33 25.22 5.21
N LEU A 47 4.89 24.27 4.37
CA LEU A 47 4.78 24.45 2.93
C LEU A 47 3.59 25.32 2.52
N LYS A 48 2.59 25.51 3.40
CA LYS A 48 1.40 26.35 3.17
C LYS A 48 0.70 26.06 1.85
N GLY A 49 0.59 24.78 1.48
CA GLY A 49 -0.02 24.32 0.24
C GLY A 49 0.88 24.41 -1.00
N ARG A 50 2.11 24.87 -0.87
CA ARG A 50 3.09 24.85 -1.97
C ARG A 50 3.55 23.42 -2.23
N ARG A 51 3.58 23.04 -3.50
CA ARG A 51 4.19 21.79 -3.96
C ARG A 51 5.67 22.05 -4.25
N LEU A 52 6.52 21.10 -3.87
CA LEU A 52 7.95 21.13 -4.19
C LEU A 52 8.22 20.47 -5.53
N SER A 53 9.18 20.95 -6.27
CA SER A 53 9.78 20.17 -7.35
C SER A 53 10.60 19.01 -6.76
N HIS A 54 10.86 17.98 -7.57
CA HIS A 54 11.76 16.89 -7.15
C HIS A 54 13.17 17.42 -6.79
N GLU A 55 13.66 18.43 -7.50
CA GLU A 55 14.95 19.05 -7.22
C GLU A 55 14.96 19.74 -5.84
N GLU A 56 13.94 20.57 -5.55
CA GLU A 56 13.77 21.24 -4.27
C GLU A 56 13.63 20.24 -3.12
N PHE A 57 12.83 19.19 -3.34
CA PHE A 57 12.63 18.13 -2.35
C PHE A 57 13.96 17.39 -2.06
N ASN A 58 14.67 16.98 -3.11
CA ASN A 58 15.92 16.25 -2.97
C ASN A 58 17.01 17.08 -2.26
N ALA A 59 17.07 18.38 -2.56
CA ALA A 59 18.03 19.28 -1.90
C ALA A 59 17.81 19.36 -0.38
N GLN A 60 16.55 19.33 0.07
CA GLN A 60 16.18 19.60 1.46
C GLN A 60 15.86 18.33 2.26
N TYR A 61 15.18 17.33 1.65
CA TYR A 61 14.53 16.23 2.37
C TYR A 61 14.98 14.83 1.97
N ALA A 62 15.86 14.69 1.00
CA ALA A 62 16.53 13.42 0.71
C ALA A 62 17.40 12.97 1.90
N ALA A 63 17.88 11.74 1.87
CA ALA A 63 18.91 11.29 2.81
C ALA A 63 20.24 12.03 2.57
N ASP A 64 21.06 12.15 3.61
CA ASP A 64 22.42 12.67 3.48
C ASP A 64 23.30 11.60 2.82
N PRO A 65 24.12 11.96 1.81
CA PRO A 65 25.10 11.03 1.24
C PRO A 65 26.08 10.44 2.25
N ALA A 66 26.41 11.16 3.33
CA ALA A 66 27.26 10.66 4.40
C ALA A 66 26.59 9.54 5.20
N ASP A 67 25.28 9.68 5.47
CA ASP A 67 24.51 8.63 6.11
C ASP A 67 24.44 7.37 5.23
N PHE A 68 24.26 7.52 3.92
CA PHE A 68 24.33 6.40 2.97
C PHE A 68 25.71 5.73 2.98
N GLN A 69 26.79 6.51 3.08
CA GLN A 69 28.14 5.95 3.18
C GLN A 69 28.32 5.16 4.49
N THR A 70 27.75 5.61 5.59
CA THR A 70 27.72 4.87 6.86
C THR A 70 27.08 3.50 6.70
N ILE A 71 25.94 3.42 5.99
CA ILE A 71 25.27 2.14 5.74
C ILE A 71 26.04 1.26 4.76
N ARG A 72 26.73 1.82 3.75
CA ARG A 72 27.63 1.03 2.89
C ARG A 72 28.76 0.40 3.68
N THR A 73 29.35 1.16 4.61
CA THR A 73 30.40 0.64 5.50
C THR A 73 29.86 -0.49 6.40
N PHE A 74 28.68 -0.29 6.98
CA PHE A 74 27.98 -1.34 7.74
C PHE A 74 27.75 -2.60 6.90
N ALA A 75 27.26 -2.46 5.67
CA ALA A 75 27.01 -3.59 4.77
C ALA A 75 28.30 -4.38 4.50
N GLN A 76 29.39 -3.68 4.17
CA GLN A 76 30.69 -4.29 3.92
C GLN A 76 31.22 -5.06 5.13
N GLN A 77 31.10 -4.50 6.34
CA GLN A 77 31.58 -5.13 7.58
C GLN A 77 30.80 -6.41 7.92
N HIS A 78 29.56 -6.52 7.46
CA HIS A 78 28.69 -7.67 7.74
C HIS A 78 28.54 -8.63 6.54
N GLY A 79 29.31 -8.46 5.48
CA GLY A 79 29.26 -9.32 4.30
C GLY A 79 27.97 -9.16 3.49
N LEU A 80 27.32 -8.00 3.59
CA LEU A 80 26.15 -7.65 2.79
C LEU A 80 26.58 -6.86 1.56
N THR A 81 25.80 -6.95 0.49
CA THR A 81 25.98 -6.19 -0.75
C THR A 81 24.90 -5.12 -0.87
N VAL A 82 25.29 -3.95 -1.38
CA VAL A 82 24.33 -2.88 -1.70
C VAL A 82 23.81 -3.09 -3.13
N ASP A 83 22.49 -3.10 -3.29
CA ASP A 83 21.86 -3.00 -4.60
C ASP A 83 21.73 -1.52 -4.98
N GLU A 84 22.74 -1.02 -5.71
CA GLU A 84 22.77 0.40 -6.11
C GLU A 84 21.62 0.76 -7.07
N GLY A 85 21.13 -0.20 -7.88
CA GLY A 85 20.01 0.03 -8.80
C GLY A 85 18.67 0.21 -8.09
N ALA A 86 18.52 -0.45 -6.94
CA ALA A 86 17.31 -0.34 -6.11
C ALA A 86 17.43 0.75 -5.04
N SER A 87 18.63 1.23 -4.74
CA SER A 87 18.91 2.26 -3.73
C SER A 87 18.64 3.67 -4.27
N SER A 88 18.18 4.60 -3.42
CA SER A 88 17.84 5.95 -3.85
C SER A 88 17.91 6.95 -2.69
N LEU A 89 18.75 7.97 -2.83
CA LEU A 89 18.82 9.08 -1.88
C LEU A 89 17.50 9.84 -1.73
N PRO A 90 16.79 10.20 -2.82
CA PRO A 90 15.47 10.82 -2.74
C PRO A 90 14.44 9.98 -1.96
N ARG A 91 14.40 8.67 -2.20
CA ARG A 91 13.52 7.74 -1.49
C ARG A 91 14.02 7.42 -0.07
N ARG A 92 15.24 7.85 0.27
CA ARG A 92 15.90 7.56 1.55
C ARG A 92 16.09 6.06 1.81
N THR A 93 16.11 5.26 0.77
CA THR A 93 16.19 3.80 0.82
C THR A 93 17.53 3.32 0.29
N ILE A 94 18.24 2.53 1.08
CA ILE A 94 19.39 1.76 0.63
C ILE A 94 19.06 0.27 0.76
N VAL A 95 19.15 -0.44 -0.36
CA VAL A 95 18.78 -1.86 -0.42
C VAL A 95 20.01 -2.72 -0.19
N LEU A 96 19.94 -3.60 0.81
CA LEU A 96 21.02 -4.53 1.17
C LEU A 96 20.58 -5.96 0.87
N LYS A 97 21.49 -6.76 0.31
CA LYS A 97 21.31 -8.18 0.02
C LYS A 97 22.37 -9.01 0.71
N GLY A 98 21.99 -10.18 1.23
CA GLY A 98 22.91 -11.12 1.84
C GLY A 98 22.21 -12.40 2.24
N THR A 99 22.96 -13.35 2.77
CA THR A 99 22.43 -14.60 3.32
C THR A 99 21.65 -14.33 4.62
N ALA A 100 20.73 -15.21 4.97
CA ALA A 100 19.99 -15.13 6.23
C ALA A 100 20.96 -15.08 7.44
N GLU A 101 22.02 -15.87 7.41
CA GLU A 101 23.05 -15.83 8.46
C GLU A 101 23.71 -14.46 8.58
N ALA A 102 24.05 -13.83 7.44
CA ALA A 102 24.64 -12.50 7.44
C ALA A 102 23.67 -11.43 7.96
N MET A 103 22.38 -11.52 7.56
CA MET A 103 21.32 -10.64 8.04
C MET A 103 21.11 -10.79 9.56
N GLU A 104 21.08 -12.02 10.07
CA GLU A 104 20.95 -12.26 11.51
C GLU A 104 22.08 -11.59 12.30
N LYS A 105 23.33 -11.74 11.83
CA LYS A 105 24.50 -11.12 12.45
C LYS A 105 24.47 -9.60 12.36
N ALA A 106 24.09 -9.06 11.20
CA ALA A 106 24.02 -7.63 10.95
C ALA A 106 22.96 -6.95 11.83
N PHE A 107 21.75 -7.51 11.86
CA PHE A 107 20.60 -6.88 12.49
C PHE A 107 20.26 -7.43 13.88
N GLY A 108 21.00 -8.42 14.37
CA GLY A 108 20.86 -8.98 15.70
C GLY A 108 19.51 -9.69 15.93
N VAL A 109 18.98 -10.31 14.91
CA VAL A 109 17.71 -11.06 14.94
C VAL A 109 17.94 -12.53 14.69
N GLN A 110 16.94 -13.35 14.98
CA GLN A 110 16.88 -14.76 14.57
C GLN A 110 15.77 -14.93 13.54
N LEU A 111 16.10 -15.36 12.34
CA LEU A 111 15.15 -15.59 11.28
C LEU A 111 14.58 -17.00 11.31
N ASN A 112 13.27 -17.08 11.29
CA ASN A 112 12.52 -18.33 11.26
C ASN A 112 11.63 -18.39 10.03
N SER A 113 11.35 -19.60 9.57
CA SER A 113 10.44 -19.88 8.47
C SER A 113 9.06 -20.23 9.02
N TYR A 114 8.05 -19.73 8.37
CA TYR A 114 6.64 -19.93 8.71
C TYR A 114 5.83 -20.33 7.48
N GLU A 115 4.67 -20.94 7.70
CA GLU A 115 3.65 -21.20 6.67
C GLU A 115 2.32 -20.64 7.14
N ASP A 116 1.74 -19.74 6.35
CA ASP A 116 0.37 -19.26 6.55
C ASP A 116 -0.61 -20.44 6.47
N LYS A 117 -1.45 -20.63 7.50
CA LYS A 117 -2.36 -21.78 7.57
C LYS A 117 -3.47 -21.72 6.53
N LYS A 118 -3.91 -20.51 6.17
CA LYS A 118 -5.02 -20.29 5.25
C LYS A 118 -4.57 -20.39 3.80
N HIS A 119 -3.49 -19.71 3.43
CA HIS A 119 -3.06 -19.57 2.05
C HIS A 119 -1.92 -20.53 1.67
N LYS A 120 -1.35 -21.27 2.65
CA LYS A 120 -0.22 -22.19 2.45
C LYS A 120 1.02 -21.54 1.85
N LYS A 121 1.15 -20.23 1.99
CA LYS A 121 2.33 -19.47 1.56
C LYS A 121 3.40 -19.51 2.64
N ARG A 122 4.64 -19.75 2.24
CA ARG A 122 5.80 -19.70 3.13
C ARG A 122 6.40 -18.31 3.13
N PHE A 123 6.87 -17.90 4.30
CA PHE A 123 7.56 -16.64 4.51
C PHE A 123 8.60 -16.79 5.61
N HIS A 124 9.55 -15.88 5.69
CA HIS A 124 10.47 -15.75 6.82
C HIS A 124 10.08 -14.56 7.70
N GLY A 125 10.49 -14.62 8.95
CA GLY A 125 10.25 -13.52 9.89
C GLY A 125 11.06 -13.70 11.17
N PHE A 126 10.94 -12.75 12.08
CA PHE A 126 11.60 -12.77 13.37
C PHE A 126 10.66 -12.33 14.49
N GLU A 127 11.05 -12.63 15.72
CA GLU A 127 10.38 -12.16 16.94
C GLU A 127 11.35 -11.30 17.75
N GLY A 128 10.83 -10.30 18.45
CA GLY A 128 11.63 -9.36 19.21
C GLY A 128 11.99 -8.10 18.42
N THR A 129 13.11 -7.50 18.74
CA THR A 129 13.55 -6.20 18.20
C THR A 129 14.85 -6.32 17.39
N ILE A 130 14.98 -5.44 16.41
CA ILE A 130 16.25 -5.28 15.66
C ILE A 130 17.26 -4.57 16.54
N SER A 131 18.52 -5.02 16.50
CA SER A 131 19.62 -4.31 17.14
C SER A 131 20.75 -4.06 16.14
N LEU A 132 21.40 -2.92 16.27
CA LEU A 132 22.43 -2.43 15.35
C LEU A 132 23.71 -2.07 16.12
N PRO A 133 24.90 -2.18 15.52
CA PRO A 133 26.12 -1.60 16.10
C PRO A 133 25.92 -0.10 16.32
N ALA A 134 26.32 0.40 17.49
CA ALA A 134 26.03 1.77 17.93
C ALA A 134 26.60 2.85 16.98
N ASP A 135 27.70 2.56 16.32
CA ASP A 135 28.41 3.46 15.39
C ASP A 135 27.72 3.58 14.00
N HIS A 136 26.74 2.72 13.70
CA HIS A 136 26.01 2.72 12.44
C HIS A 136 24.50 2.96 12.58
N ALA A 137 23.97 2.99 13.80
CA ALA A 137 22.55 2.97 14.05
C ALA A 137 21.85 4.34 13.88
N GLU A 138 22.57 5.44 14.16
CA GLU A 138 22.00 6.80 14.18
C GLU A 138 21.21 7.18 12.91
N PRO A 139 21.70 6.92 11.69
CA PRO A 139 21.00 7.30 10.47
C PRO A 139 19.82 6.37 10.11
N ILE A 140 19.61 5.25 10.80
CA ILE A 140 18.63 4.24 10.42
C ILE A 140 17.30 4.50 11.13
N GLU A 141 16.23 4.77 10.37
CA GLU A 141 14.87 4.91 10.89
C GLU A 141 14.10 3.59 10.89
N ALA A 142 14.29 2.74 9.88
CA ALA A 142 13.64 1.43 9.78
C ALA A 142 14.47 0.44 8.97
N VAL A 143 14.25 -0.84 9.20
CA VAL A 143 14.75 -1.95 8.37
C VAL A 143 13.57 -2.83 8.01
N LEU A 144 13.25 -2.91 6.73
CA LEU A 144 12.11 -3.61 6.18
C LEU A 144 12.58 -4.83 5.39
N GLY A 145 11.78 -5.90 5.35
CA GLY A 145 12.11 -7.12 4.59
C GLY A 145 12.80 -8.22 5.39
N LEU A 146 13.18 -8.00 6.66
CA LEU A 146 13.57 -9.09 7.58
C LEU A 146 12.37 -9.96 7.97
N ASP A 147 11.17 -9.49 7.72
CA ASP A 147 9.93 -10.20 7.86
C ASP A 147 9.15 -10.09 6.56
N SER A 148 8.95 -11.21 5.87
CA SER A 148 8.26 -11.28 4.58
C SER A 148 6.83 -11.80 4.69
N ARG A 149 6.21 -11.72 5.89
CA ARG A 149 4.80 -12.07 6.05
C ARG A 149 3.92 -11.17 5.18
N PRO A 150 2.86 -11.72 4.56
CA PRO A 150 1.85 -10.89 3.91
C PRO A 150 1.24 -9.91 4.91
N ILE A 151 1.21 -8.62 4.56
CA ILE A 151 0.80 -7.55 5.47
C ILE A 151 -0.56 -6.96 5.11
N ALA A 152 -0.98 -7.12 3.87
CA ALA A 152 -2.20 -6.53 3.34
C ALA A 152 -3.06 -7.56 2.60
N THR A 153 -4.33 -7.25 2.47
CA THR A 153 -5.28 -7.96 1.61
C THR A 153 -5.91 -6.97 0.63
N PRO A 154 -6.31 -7.43 -0.58
CA PRO A 154 -7.05 -6.58 -1.49
C PRO A 154 -8.44 -6.30 -0.91
N HIS A 155 -8.90 -5.08 -1.05
CA HIS A 155 -10.23 -4.65 -0.64
C HIS A 155 -11.22 -4.82 -1.79
N PHE A 156 -11.42 -6.08 -2.16
CA PHE A 156 -12.25 -6.50 -3.26
C PHE A 156 -13.34 -7.45 -2.77
N ARG A 157 -14.60 -7.10 -3.04
CA ARG A 157 -15.76 -7.94 -2.74
C ARG A 157 -16.55 -8.22 -4.00
N ARG A 158 -16.70 -9.49 -4.30
CA ARG A 158 -17.55 -9.96 -5.40
C ARG A 158 -18.89 -10.40 -4.87
N ARG A 159 -19.95 -9.78 -5.34
CA ARG A 159 -21.31 -10.19 -5.00
C ARG A 159 -21.84 -11.13 -6.07
N ASP A 160 -22.05 -12.39 -5.74
CA ASP A 160 -22.75 -13.30 -6.61
C ASP A 160 -24.21 -12.89 -6.67
N VAL A 161 -24.63 -12.41 -7.83
CA VAL A 161 -26.04 -12.12 -8.10
C VAL A 161 -26.74 -13.44 -8.38
N ASP A 162 -27.18 -14.15 -7.32
CA ASP A 162 -28.04 -15.32 -7.44
C ASP A 162 -29.41 -14.89 -8.00
N PRO A 163 -29.75 -15.22 -9.26
CA PRO A 163 -31.03 -14.82 -9.86
C PRO A 163 -32.25 -15.43 -9.14
N ASP A 164 -32.05 -16.53 -8.41
CA ASP A 164 -33.15 -17.20 -7.70
C ASP A 164 -33.39 -16.63 -6.29
N ARG A 165 -32.42 -15.94 -5.68
CA ARG A 165 -32.66 -15.17 -4.45
C ARG A 165 -33.55 -13.96 -4.66
N ARG A 166 -33.61 -13.38 -5.87
CA ARG A 166 -34.55 -12.29 -6.23
C ARG A 166 -35.99 -12.69 -6.09
N LYS A 167 -36.32 -13.99 -6.22
CA LYS A 167 -37.72 -14.50 -6.15
C LYS A 167 -38.23 -14.74 -4.72
N LYS A 168 -37.36 -14.71 -3.70
CA LYS A 168 -37.70 -15.12 -2.33
C LYS A 168 -37.87 -13.99 -1.33
N LYS A 169 -37.50 -12.74 -1.64
CA LYS A 169 -37.76 -11.59 -0.76
C LYS A 169 -38.97 -10.79 -1.23
N LYS A 170 -39.89 -10.52 -0.31
CA LYS A 170 -40.96 -9.55 -0.56
C LYS A 170 -40.35 -8.18 -0.86
N PRO A 171 -40.86 -7.42 -1.84
CA PRO A 171 -40.31 -6.12 -2.20
C PRO A 171 -40.76 -5.07 -1.18
N THR A 172 -39.99 -4.88 -0.14
CA THR A 172 -40.25 -3.84 0.88
C THR A 172 -39.06 -2.90 1.09
N ALA A 173 -37.97 -3.08 0.36
CA ALA A 173 -36.84 -2.15 0.30
C ALA A 173 -36.39 -2.01 -1.15
N ALA A 174 -35.86 -0.86 -1.54
CA ALA A 174 -35.21 -0.66 -2.81
C ALA A 174 -34.16 -1.78 -3.04
N GLN A 175 -34.21 -2.43 -4.22
CA GLN A 175 -33.25 -3.48 -4.52
C GLN A 175 -31.92 -2.83 -4.79
N PRO A 176 -30.79 -3.40 -4.30
CA PRO A 176 -29.47 -2.93 -4.64
C PRO A 176 -29.31 -2.84 -6.15
N GLN A 177 -28.84 -1.68 -6.61
CA GLN A 177 -28.62 -1.40 -8.03
C GLN A 177 -27.13 -1.58 -8.34
N SER A 178 -26.83 -2.02 -9.55
CA SER A 178 -25.45 -2.06 -10.07
C SER A 178 -25.30 -0.97 -11.11
N PHE A 179 -24.24 -0.20 -10.99
CA PHE A 179 -23.93 0.89 -11.91
C PHE A 179 -22.56 0.64 -12.55
N SER A 180 -22.41 0.96 -13.82
CA SER A 180 -21.07 1.11 -14.40
C SER A 180 -20.39 2.36 -13.85
N ALA A 181 -19.05 2.40 -13.88
CA ALA A 181 -18.30 3.58 -13.46
C ALA A 181 -18.76 4.85 -14.19
N VAL A 182 -19.11 4.75 -15.49
CA VAL A 182 -19.64 5.87 -16.27
C VAL A 182 -21.01 6.34 -15.73
N GLN A 183 -21.89 5.43 -15.33
CA GLN A 183 -23.17 5.82 -14.71
C GLN A 183 -22.97 6.50 -13.37
N VAL A 184 -22.01 6.03 -12.56
CA VAL A 184 -21.66 6.68 -11.29
C VAL A 184 -21.19 8.11 -11.51
N THR A 185 -20.32 8.37 -12.51
CA THR A 185 -19.89 9.74 -12.82
C THR A 185 -21.05 10.66 -13.19
N GLN A 186 -22.07 10.14 -13.90
CA GLN A 186 -23.27 10.91 -14.24
C GLN A 186 -24.10 11.23 -13.00
N LEU A 187 -24.30 10.24 -12.11
CA LEU A 187 -25.06 10.41 -10.87
C LEU A 187 -24.43 11.46 -9.95
N TYR A 188 -23.10 11.48 -9.85
CA TYR A 188 -22.37 12.46 -9.07
C TYR A 188 -22.06 13.76 -9.83
N SER A 189 -22.59 13.92 -11.04
CA SER A 189 -22.41 15.13 -11.87
C SER A 189 -20.93 15.49 -12.09
N PHE A 190 -20.10 14.49 -12.38
CA PHE A 190 -18.69 14.74 -12.69
C PHE A 190 -18.53 15.67 -13.88
N PRO A 191 -17.52 16.55 -13.91
CA PRO A 191 -17.29 17.48 -14.99
C PRO A 191 -17.08 16.76 -16.33
N THR A 192 -17.97 16.99 -17.30
CA THR A 192 -17.92 16.34 -18.63
C THR A 192 -16.80 16.87 -19.55
N ASN A 193 -16.22 17.99 -19.19
CA ASN A 193 -15.09 18.63 -19.91
C ASN A 193 -13.71 18.21 -19.37
N LEU A 194 -13.65 17.38 -18.34
CA LEU A 194 -12.43 16.84 -17.77
C LEU A 194 -12.38 15.34 -18.02
N ASN A 195 -11.27 14.87 -18.55
CA ASN A 195 -11.08 13.45 -18.92
C ASN A 195 -9.73 12.87 -18.48
N GLY A 196 -8.99 13.61 -17.66
CA GLY A 196 -7.66 13.19 -17.17
C GLY A 196 -6.51 13.40 -18.16
N SER A 197 -6.73 14.08 -19.31
CA SER A 197 -5.65 14.35 -20.27
C SER A 197 -4.46 15.06 -19.63
N GLY A 198 -3.24 14.55 -19.90
CA GLY A 198 -1.99 15.06 -19.32
C GLY A 198 -1.73 14.65 -17.88
N GLN A 199 -2.60 13.83 -17.27
CA GLN A 199 -2.41 13.29 -15.94
C GLN A 199 -1.98 11.81 -16.00
N THR A 200 -1.32 11.35 -14.95
CA THR A 200 -1.08 9.92 -14.71
C THR A 200 -1.68 9.54 -13.36
N ILE A 201 -2.44 8.46 -13.36
CA ILE A 201 -2.95 7.81 -12.15
C ILE A 201 -1.99 6.68 -11.82
N GLY A 202 -1.39 6.71 -10.65
CA GLY A 202 -0.68 5.57 -10.08
C GLY A 202 -1.67 4.62 -9.41
N ILE A 203 -1.47 3.32 -9.58
CA ILE A 203 -2.21 2.25 -8.86
C ILE A 203 -1.16 1.37 -8.19
N LEU A 204 -1.34 1.03 -6.92
CA LEU A 204 -0.42 0.17 -6.19
C LEU A 204 -1.03 -1.20 -6.00
N GLU A 205 -0.31 -2.25 -6.44
CA GLU A 205 -0.75 -3.63 -6.39
C GLU A 205 0.27 -4.53 -5.69
N LEU A 206 -0.20 -5.37 -4.78
CA LEU A 206 0.64 -6.30 -4.01
C LEU A 206 0.48 -7.77 -4.46
N GLY A 207 0.02 -7.97 -5.67
CA GLY A 207 -0.16 -9.27 -6.31
C GLY A 207 -1.14 -9.19 -7.46
N GLY A 208 -1.39 -10.30 -8.13
CA GLY A 208 -2.30 -10.38 -9.26
C GLY A 208 -1.76 -9.73 -10.53
N GLY A 209 -2.67 -9.44 -11.43
CA GLY A 209 -2.32 -8.83 -12.71
C GLY A 209 -3.54 -8.58 -13.59
N TYR A 210 -3.27 -8.00 -14.76
CA TYR A 210 -4.26 -7.73 -15.80
C TYR A 210 -3.77 -8.23 -17.16
N THR A 211 -4.71 -8.50 -18.06
CA THR A 211 -4.39 -8.77 -19.45
C THR A 211 -4.89 -7.66 -20.38
N ALA A 212 -4.17 -7.43 -21.48
CA ALA A 212 -4.60 -6.46 -22.49
C ALA A 212 -5.96 -6.83 -23.13
N SER A 213 -6.25 -8.13 -23.25
CA SER A 213 -7.52 -8.62 -23.80
C SER A 213 -8.71 -8.31 -22.90
N ASP A 214 -8.55 -8.43 -21.59
CA ASP A 214 -9.63 -8.17 -20.63
C ASP A 214 -9.94 -6.68 -20.56
N LEU A 215 -8.89 -5.84 -20.50
CA LEU A 215 -9.05 -4.38 -20.60
C LEU A 215 -9.72 -3.97 -21.92
N GLN A 216 -9.30 -4.55 -23.05
CA GLN A 216 -9.94 -4.28 -24.37
C GLN A 216 -11.41 -4.65 -24.34
N THR A 217 -11.75 -5.81 -23.78
CA THR A 217 -13.13 -6.29 -23.70
C THR A 217 -13.98 -5.35 -22.85
N TYR A 218 -13.49 -4.96 -21.68
CA TYR A 218 -14.21 -4.07 -20.76
C TYR A 218 -14.45 -2.69 -21.37
N PHE A 219 -13.39 -2.00 -21.80
CA PHE A 219 -13.51 -0.63 -22.32
C PHE A 219 -14.32 -0.57 -23.62
N SER A 220 -14.14 -1.55 -24.52
CA SER A 220 -14.98 -1.66 -25.74
C SER A 220 -16.46 -1.86 -25.42
N GLY A 221 -16.76 -2.63 -24.37
CA GLY A 221 -18.15 -2.84 -23.88
C GLY A 221 -18.81 -1.55 -23.40
N LEU A 222 -18.03 -0.57 -22.95
CA LEU A 222 -18.49 0.76 -22.55
C LEU A 222 -18.43 1.80 -23.70
N GLY A 223 -17.92 1.43 -24.88
CA GLY A 223 -17.67 2.37 -25.98
C GLY A 223 -16.52 3.34 -25.71
N LEU A 224 -15.60 2.97 -24.81
CA LEU A 224 -14.41 3.75 -24.47
C LEU A 224 -13.15 3.16 -25.12
N SER A 225 -12.16 4.01 -25.34
CA SER A 225 -10.81 3.57 -25.68
C SER A 225 -10.10 3.01 -24.46
N VAL A 226 -9.26 1.99 -24.67
CA VAL A 226 -8.40 1.49 -23.59
C VAL A 226 -7.38 2.58 -23.23
N PRO A 227 -7.22 2.96 -21.95
CA PRO A 227 -6.19 3.90 -21.53
C PRO A 227 -4.79 3.33 -21.75
N ASN A 228 -3.79 4.19 -21.78
CA ASN A 228 -2.40 3.74 -21.78
C ASN A 228 -2.04 3.23 -20.39
N VAL A 229 -1.88 1.89 -20.24
CA VAL A 229 -1.55 1.23 -18.97
C VAL A 229 -0.13 0.69 -19.03
N VAL A 230 0.71 1.06 -18.07
CA VAL A 230 2.08 0.56 -17.94
C VAL A 230 2.25 -0.15 -16.60
N ALA A 231 2.91 -1.32 -16.61
CA ALA A 231 3.29 -2.04 -15.40
C ALA A 231 4.69 -1.62 -14.97
N VAL A 232 4.84 -1.24 -13.70
CA VAL A 232 6.12 -0.88 -13.07
C VAL A 232 6.45 -1.93 -12.03
N SER A 233 7.60 -2.57 -12.16
CA SER A 233 8.09 -3.56 -11.20
C SER A 233 8.81 -2.89 -10.03
N VAL A 234 8.44 -3.25 -8.81
CA VAL A 234 9.10 -2.83 -7.56
C VAL A 234 9.48 -4.08 -6.78
N ASP A 235 10.72 -4.19 -6.34
CA ASP A 235 11.25 -5.32 -5.55
C ASP A 235 10.97 -6.70 -6.17
N GLY A 236 10.91 -6.75 -7.50
CA GLY A 236 10.61 -7.98 -8.24
C GLY A 236 9.12 -8.33 -8.35
N GLY A 237 8.22 -7.50 -7.85
CA GLY A 237 6.78 -7.63 -8.13
C GLY A 237 6.50 -7.42 -9.62
N THR A 238 5.58 -8.18 -10.19
CA THR A 238 5.30 -8.16 -11.63
C THR A 238 3.80 -8.28 -11.89
N ASN A 239 3.35 -7.77 -13.03
CA ASN A 239 2.03 -8.08 -13.56
C ASN A 239 1.94 -9.60 -13.83
N SER A 240 1.23 -10.33 -12.97
CA SER A 240 1.18 -11.81 -13.00
C SER A 240 -0.26 -12.30 -12.87
N PRO A 241 -1.09 -12.12 -13.91
CA PRO A 241 -2.47 -12.58 -13.89
C PRO A 241 -2.54 -14.12 -13.82
N GLY A 242 -3.50 -14.66 -13.09
CA GLY A 242 -3.71 -16.11 -12.93
C GLY A 242 -4.73 -16.47 -11.85
N ASP A 243 -5.21 -15.49 -11.07
CA ASP A 243 -6.24 -15.66 -10.04
C ASP A 243 -7.39 -14.65 -10.20
N PRO A 244 -8.32 -14.88 -11.14
CA PRO A 244 -9.40 -13.94 -11.44
C PRO A 244 -10.42 -13.79 -10.29
N ASN A 245 -10.40 -14.67 -9.30
CA ASN A 245 -11.24 -14.58 -8.11
C ASN A 245 -10.52 -14.02 -6.88
N GLY A 246 -9.27 -13.67 -7.03
CA GLY A 246 -8.40 -13.09 -6.02
C GLY A 246 -7.84 -11.74 -6.46
N ALA A 247 -6.53 -11.58 -6.37
CA ALA A 247 -5.85 -10.31 -6.61
C ALA A 247 -6.02 -9.74 -8.04
N ASP A 248 -6.22 -10.58 -9.07
CA ASP A 248 -6.48 -10.07 -10.44
C ASP A 248 -7.77 -9.26 -10.49
N GLY A 249 -8.79 -9.68 -9.72
CA GLY A 249 -10.06 -8.96 -9.65
C GLY A 249 -9.90 -7.54 -9.13
N GLU A 250 -9.00 -7.32 -8.17
CA GLU A 250 -8.65 -6.00 -7.65
C GLU A 250 -7.92 -5.17 -8.71
N VAL A 251 -6.84 -5.72 -9.28
CA VAL A 251 -6.03 -5.04 -10.29
C VAL A 251 -6.88 -4.57 -11.46
N GLU A 252 -7.74 -5.44 -11.97
CA GLU A 252 -8.61 -5.08 -13.09
C GLU A 252 -9.69 -4.08 -12.70
N LEU A 253 -10.28 -4.20 -11.50
CA LEU A 253 -11.25 -3.25 -10.98
C LEU A 253 -10.66 -1.84 -10.92
N ASP A 254 -9.50 -1.70 -10.32
CA ASP A 254 -8.82 -0.41 -10.15
C ASP A 254 -8.51 0.25 -11.49
N ILE A 255 -7.94 -0.49 -12.44
CA ILE A 255 -7.67 0.01 -13.79
C ILE A 255 -8.96 0.39 -14.52
N GLN A 256 -9.97 -0.48 -14.47
CA GLN A 256 -11.23 -0.31 -15.18
C GLN A 256 -12.02 0.88 -14.65
N VAL A 257 -12.11 1.05 -13.34
CA VAL A 257 -12.81 2.19 -12.72
C VAL A 257 -12.06 3.50 -13.01
N ALA A 258 -10.76 3.55 -12.72
CA ALA A 258 -9.95 4.75 -12.95
C ALA A 258 -9.97 5.17 -14.42
N GLY A 259 -9.77 4.22 -15.34
CA GLY A 259 -9.80 4.49 -16.79
C GLY A 259 -11.16 4.87 -17.33
N SER A 260 -12.25 4.38 -16.74
CA SER A 260 -13.61 4.79 -17.15
C SER A 260 -13.94 6.22 -16.73
N VAL A 261 -13.42 6.67 -15.60
CA VAL A 261 -13.67 8.02 -15.05
C VAL A 261 -12.73 9.04 -15.68
N ALA A 262 -11.49 8.65 -15.96
CA ALA A 262 -10.46 9.51 -16.57
C ALA A 262 -9.88 8.87 -17.84
N PRO A 263 -10.67 8.75 -18.93
CA PRO A 263 -10.34 7.93 -20.11
C PRO A 263 -9.14 8.42 -20.93
N SER A 264 -8.64 9.61 -20.67
CA SER A 264 -7.43 10.17 -21.32
C SER A 264 -6.23 10.28 -20.38
N ALA A 265 -6.35 9.80 -19.13
CA ALA A 265 -5.20 9.71 -18.24
C ALA A 265 -4.32 8.50 -18.63
N ASN A 266 -3.02 8.59 -18.36
CA ASN A 266 -2.18 7.41 -18.30
C ASN A 266 -2.41 6.69 -16.96
N ILE A 267 -2.22 5.38 -16.94
CA ILE A 267 -2.26 4.56 -15.73
C ILE A 267 -0.91 3.87 -15.55
N ALA A 268 -0.27 4.06 -14.41
CA ALA A 268 0.96 3.37 -14.03
C ALA A 268 0.67 2.46 -12.85
N VAL A 269 0.76 1.14 -13.05
CA VAL A 269 0.47 0.13 -12.04
C VAL A 269 1.78 -0.34 -11.41
N TYR A 270 1.99 -0.05 -10.13
CA TYR A 270 3.20 -0.38 -9.37
C TYR A 270 2.98 -1.72 -8.67
N PHE A 271 3.57 -2.78 -9.21
CA PHE A 271 3.51 -4.12 -8.63
C PHE A 271 4.65 -4.36 -7.67
N ALA A 272 4.34 -4.75 -6.43
CA ALA A 272 5.32 -5.09 -5.40
C ALA A 272 4.96 -6.39 -4.66
N PRO A 273 5.91 -7.05 -4.00
CA PRO A 273 5.61 -8.13 -3.08
C PRO A 273 4.71 -7.66 -1.93
N ASN A 274 3.77 -8.50 -1.50
CA ASN A 274 2.89 -8.21 -0.35
C ASN A 274 3.65 -8.37 0.97
N THR A 275 4.50 -7.40 1.26
CA THR A 275 5.28 -7.28 2.49
C THR A 275 5.32 -5.80 2.90
N ASP A 276 5.71 -5.49 4.13
CA ASP A 276 5.91 -4.11 4.55
C ASP A 276 6.99 -3.39 3.70
N GLN A 277 8.05 -4.10 3.31
CA GLN A 277 9.07 -3.59 2.39
C GLN A 277 8.45 -3.23 1.04
N GLY A 278 7.83 -4.20 0.36
CA GLY A 278 7.28 -4.01 -0.98
C GLY A 278 6.23 -2.91 -1.01
N PHE A 279 5.38 -2.81 0.00
CA PHE A 279 4.36 -1.76 0.08
C PHE A 279 4.99 -0.36 0.17
N ILE A 280 5.94 -0.16 1.09
CA ILE A 280 6.59 1.14 1.31
C ILE A 280 7.46 1.51 0.11
N ASP A 281 8.19 0.55 -0.45
CA ASP A 281 9.03 0.77 -1.62
C ASP A 281 8.19 1.08 -2.87
N ALA A 282 6.98 0.50 -3.03
CA ALA A 282 6.06 0.85 -4.10
C ALA A 282 5.55 2.30 -3.97
N ILE A 283 5.12 2.73 -2.79
CA ILE A 283 4.69 4.12 -2.57
C ILE A 283 5.84 5.08 -2.87
N THR A 284 7.02 4.84 -2.31
CA THR A 284 8.18 5.74 -2.52
C THR A 284 8.63 5.74 -3.97
N THR A 285 8.55 4.61 -4.67
CA THR A 285 8.87 4.51 -6.10
C THR A 285 7.88 5.33 -6.92
N ALA A 286 6.56 5.18 -6.69
CA ALA A 286 5.54 5.94 -7.39
C ALA A 286 5.68 7.44 -7.16
N VAL A 287 5.89 7.87 -5.91
CA VAL A 287 6.03 9.28 -5.52
C VAL A 287 7.26 9.94 -6.17
N HIS A 288 8.32 9.19 -6.39
CA HIS A 288 9.57 9.70 -6.99
C HIS A 288 9.74 9.30 -8.47
N ASP A 289 8.71 8.74 -9.12
CA ASP A 289 8.76 8.36 -10.53
C ASP A 289 8.71 9.58 -11.45
N THR A 290 9.87 9.95 -11.99
CA THR A 290 9.99 11.06 -12.92
C THR A 290 9.66 10.69 -14.37
N ALA A 291 9.48 9.42 -14.69
CA ALA A 291 9.08 8.93 -16.01
C ALA A 291 7.56 8.97 -16.18
N ASN A 292 6.83 8.32 -15.26
CA ASN A 292 5.36 8.26 -15.31
C ASN A 292 4.71 9.47 -14.63
N LYS A 293 5.33 10.05 -13.61
CA LYS A 293 4.90 11.28 -12.90
C LYS A 293 3.45 11.22 -12.41
N PRO A 294 3.06 10.21 -11.61
CA PRO A 294 1.70 10.15 -11.12
C PRO A 294 1.36 11.38 -10.28
N SER A 295 0.19 11.97 -10.52
CA SER A 295 -0.35 13.08 -9.74
C SER A 295 -1.27 12.61 -8.62
N VAL A 296 -1.72 11.37 -8.69
CA VAL A 296 -2.52 10.68 -7.70
C VAL A 296 -2.08 9.22 -7.63
N LEU A 297 -2.12 8.63 -6.44
CA LEU A 297 -1.86 7.21 -6.20
C LEU A 297 -3.08 6.59 -5.53
N SER A 298 -3.67 5.59 -6.16
CA SER A 298 -4.77 4.77 -5.61
C SER A 298 -4.21 3.52 -4.96
N ILE A 299 -4.71 3.20 -3.77
CA ILE A 299 -4.31 2.03 -3.01
C ILE A 299 -5.58 1.31 -2.51
N SER A 300 -5.83 0.13 -3.04
CA SER A 300 -6.94 -0.75 -2.65
C SER A 300 -6.48 -1.94 -1.80
N TRP A 301 -5.32 -1.81 -1.16
CA TRP A 301 -4.72 -2.81 -0.28
C TRP A 301 -4.48 -2.25 1.10
N GLY A 302 -4.76 -3.05 2.12
CA GLY A 302 -4.50 -2.69 3.50
C GLY A 302 -4.69 -3.87 4.45
N GLY A 303 -4.63 -3.56 5.72
CA GLY A 303 -4.87 -4.53 6.76
C GLY A 303 -4.91 -3.90 8.15
N PRO A 304 -5.34 -4.64 9.16
CA PRO A 304 -5.52 -4.11 10.50
C PRO A 304 -4.29 -3.37 11.01
N GLU A 305 -4.44 -2.11 11.42
CA GLU A 305 -3.35 -1.27 11.94
C GLU A 305 -2.53 -2.01 13.00
N SER A 306 -3.18 -2.82 13.82
CA SER A 306 -2.55 -3.61 14.88
C SER A 306 -1.62 -4.73 14.39
N SER A 307 -1.65 -5.09 13.11
CA SER A 307 -0.77 -6.11 12.51
C SER A 307 0.57 -5.57 12.04
N TRP A 308 0.71 -4.25 11.97
CA TRP A 308 1.93 -3.58 11.52
C TRP A 308 2.89 -3.29 12.68
N SER A 309 4.19 -3.26 12.40
CA SER A 309 5.15 -2.71 13.37
C SER A 309 5.08 -1.20 13.37
N GLN A 310 5.36 -0.59 14.51
CA GLN A 310 5.35 0.87 14.60
C GLN A 310 6.42 1.53 13.71
N SER A 311 7.55 0.84 13.43
CA SER A 311 8.56 1.33 12.49
C SER A 311 8.03 1.32 11.05
N SER A 312 7.30 0.26 10.63
CA SER A 312 6.68 0.20 9.30
C SER A 312 5.57 1.24 9.15
N ILE A 313 4.73 1.43 10.18
CA ILE A 313 3.72 2.50 10.20
C ILE A 313 4.37 3.87 10.02
N THR A 314 5.42 4.16 10.78
CA THR A 314 6.14 5.44 10.70
C THR A 314 6.81 5.63 9.32
N ALA A 315 7.42 4.60 8.78
CA ALA A 315 8.11 4.66 7.48
C ALA A 315 7.12 4.91 6.33
N LEU A 316 5.96 4.22 6.35
CA LEU A 316 4.91 4.41 5.35
C LEU A 316 4.28 5.80 5.44
N ASP A 317 3.95 6.26 6.65
CA ASP A 317 3.42 7.62 6.86
C ASP A 317 4.41 8.70 6.37
N ASN A 318 5.70 8.52 6.62
CA ASN A 318 6.76 9.37 6.08
C ASN A 318 6.81 9.35 4.54
N ALA A 319 6.49 8.23 3.88
CA ALA A 319 6.37 8.16 2.43
C ALA A 319 5.15 8.98 1.94
N CYS A 320 4.01 8.88 2.65
CA CYS A 320 2.82 9.68 2.36
C CYS A 320 3.05 11.18 2.57
N GLN A 321 3.83 11.58 3.59
CA GLN A 321 4.26 12.98 3.74
C GLN A 321 5.08 13.46 2.55
N SER A 322 5.97 12.62 2.01
CA SER A 322 6.75 12.96 0.81
C SER A 322 5.84 13.18 -0.39
N ALA A 323 4.81 12.32 -0.54
CA ALA A 323 3.80 12.47 -1.59
C ALA A 323 3.11 13.84 -1.49
N GLY A 324 2.63 14.20 -0.29
CA GLY A 324 2.00 15.51 -0.04
C GLY A 324 2.91 16.68 -0.38
N ALA A 325 4.20 16.61 -0.03
CA ALA A 325 5.18 17.66 -0.35
C ALA A 325 5.42 17.79 -1.86
N LEU A 326 5.47 16.69 -2.59
CA LEU A 326 5.65 16.63 -4.05
C LEU A 326 4.34 16.85 -4.82
N GLY A 327 3.20 16.94 -4.12
CA GLY A 327 1.90 17.19 -4.72
C GLY A 327 1.23 15.98 -5.33
N VAL A 328 1.61 14.78 -4.89
CA VAL A 328 0.93 13.52 -5.21
C VAL A 328 -0.14 13.27 -4.13
N SER A 329 -1.39 13.18 -4.54
CA SER A 329 -2.49 12.80 -3.63
C SER A 329 -2.56 11.29 -3.51
N ILE A 330 -2.67 10.77 -2.29
CA ILE A 330 -2.85 9.33 -2.06
C ILE A 330 -4.26 9.07 -1.56
N THR A 331 -5.00 8.19 -2.23
CA THR A 331 -6.30 7.68 -1.81
C THR A 331 -6.15 6.22 -1.39
N VAL A 332 -6.78 5.83 -0.28
CA VAL A 332 -6.66 4.49 0.28
C VAL A 332 -8.04 3.97 0.68
N ALA A 333 -8.39 2.76 0.27
CA ALA A 333 -9.59 2.10 0.74
C ALA A 333 -9.54 1.86 2.27
N SER A 334 -10.63 2.14 2.97
CA SER A 334 -10.69 2.05 4.44
C SER A 334 -10.98 0.65 4.97
N GLY A 335 -11.01 -0.35 4.11
CA GLY A 335 -11.28 -1.74 4.46
C GLY A 335 -12.72 -2.16 4.18
N ASP A 336 -12.90 -3.49 4.09
CA ASP A 336 -14.14 -4.16 3.69
C ASP A 336 -14.81 -4.96 4.83
N SER A 337 -14.25 -4.89 6.02
CA SER A 337 -14.67 -5.75 7.14
C SER A 337 -15.27 -4.95 8.31
N GLY A 338 -15.79 -3.76 8.02
CA GLY A 338 -16.42 -2.88 9.00
C GLY A 338 -15.42 -2.36 10.05
N SER A 339 -15.94 -1.93 11.19
CA SER A 339 -15.13 -1.37 12.28
C SER A 339 -14.16 -2.35 12.96
N SER A 340 -14.23 -3.62 12.65
CA SER A 340 -13.32 -4.63 13.21
C SER A 340 -12.12 -4.94 12.34
N ASP A 341 -12.16 -4.55 11.08
CA ASP A 341 -11.19 -4.92 10.05
C ASP A 341 -10.81 -6.41 10.08
N GLY A 342 -11.82 -7.26 10.29
CA GLY A 342 -11.68 -8.72 10.38
C GLY A 342 -11.01 -9.23 11.65
N THR A 343 -10.78 -8.37 12.66
CA THR A 343 -10.22 -8.75 13.97
C THR A 343 -11.29 -8.94 15.06
N ASN A 344 -10.88 -9.35 16.26
CA ASN A 344 -11.76 -9.48 17.43
C ASN A 344 -11.90 -8.15 18.20
N GLY A 345 -12.03 -7.02 17.53
CA GLY A 345 -12.14 -5.73 18.21
C GLY A 345 -12.43 -4.62 17.24
N THR A 346 -12.39 -3.39 17.71
CA THR A 346 -12.45 -2.21 16.86
C THR A 346 -11.03 -1.84 16.44
N VAL A 347 -10.74 -1.98 15.16
CA VAL A 347 -9.42 -1.70 14.57
C VAL A 347 -9.64 -1.03 13.22
N VAL A 348 -8.88 0.02 12.94
CA VAL A 348 -8.90 0.67 11.64
C VAL A 348 -7.93 0.00 10.68
N ASP A 349 -8.21 0.10 9.39
CA ASP A 349 -7.29 -0.34 8.34
C ASP A 349 -6.11 0.63 8.20
N PHE A 350 -4.94 0.07 7.87
CA PHE A 350 -3.75 0.82 7.52
C PHE A 350 -3.28 0.37 6.12
N PRO A 351 -2.94 1.31 5.22
CA PRO A 351 -2.55 2.70 5.46
C PRO A 351 -3.68 3.74 5.47
N ALA A 352 -4.95 3.37 5.40
CA ALA A 352 -6.07 4.33 5.42
C ALA A 352 -6.09 5.21 6.69
N SER A 353 -5.59 4.70 7.82
CA SER A 353 -5.51 5.46 9.08
C SER A 353 -4.37 6.49 9.14
N SER A 354 -3.47 6.53 8.13
CA SER A 354 -2.44 7.58 8.07
C SER A 354 -3.06 8.96 7.92
N PRO A 355 -2.62 9.97 8.69
CA PRO A 355 -3.12 11.34 8.56
C PRO A 355 -2.71 12.03 7.25
N HIS A 356 -1.89 11.39 6.41
CA HIS A 356 -1.35 11.96 5.19
C HIS A 356 -1.92 11.33 3.91
N VAL A 357 -3.04 10.59 4.04
CA VAL A 357 -3.80 10.02 2.92
C VAL A 357 -5.26 10.43 3.01
N LEU A 358 -6.00 10.27 1.91
CA LEU A 358 -7.46 10.33 1.91
C LEU A 358 -8.01 8.91 2.06
N ALA A 359 -8.54 8.58 3.23
CA ALA A 359 -9.25 7.33 3.45
C ALA A 359 -10.61 7.37 2.73
N CYS A 360 -10.89 6.31 1.95
CA CYS A 360 -12.11 6.19 1.17
C CYS A 360 -12.96 5.04 1.73
N GLY A 361 -14.10 5.37 2.31
CA GLY A 361 -15.13 4.40 2.69
C GLY A 361 -16.03 4.05 1.52
N GLY A 362 -16.86 3.01 1.70
CA GLY A 362 -17.84 2.56 0.73
C GLY A 362 -19.27 3.00 1.08
N THR A 363 -20.09 3.25 0.05
CA THR A 363 -21.51 3.52 0.19
C THR A 363 -22.33 2.59 -0.72
N GLU A 364 -23.59 2.35 -0.33
CA GLU A 364 -24.59 1.79 -1.21
C GLU A 364 -25.41 2.93 -1.84
N LEU A 365 -25.45 2.95 -3.17
CA LEU A 365 -26.06 3.99 -3.96
C LEU A 365 -27.37 3.49 -4.57
N PHE A 366 -28.44 4.28 -4.42
CA PHE A 366 -29.74 4.07 -5.05
C PHE A 366 -30.07 5.25 -5.94
N ALA A 367 -30.54 4.97 -7.16
CA ALA A 367 -30.86 6.02 -8.11
C ALA A 367 -32.26 5.84 -8.73
N SER A 368 -32.86 6.96 -9.07
CA SER A 368 -34.09 7.03 -9.87
C SER A 368 -33.80 7.86 -11.11
N GLY A 369 -33.73 7.19 -12.25
CA GLY A 369 -33.25 7.81 -13.48
C GLY A 369 -31.79 8.26 -13.37
N THR A 370 -31.53 9.56 -13.51
CA THR A 370 -30.19 10.16 -13.42
C THR A 370 -29.91 10.87 -12.09
N GLN A 371 -30.74 10.62 -11.08
CA GLN A 371 -30.60 11.27 -9.78
C GLN A 371 -30.42 10.25 -8.67
N ILE A 372 -29.53 10.56 -7.75
CA ILE A 372 -29.36 9.79 -6.50
C ILE A 372 -30.64 9.98 -5.67
N SER A 373 -31.33 8.88 -5.37
CA SER A 373 -32.49 8.88 -4.51
C SER A 373 -32.16 8.61 -3.06
N GLU A 374 -31.12 7.81 -2.82
CA GLU A 374 -30.62 7.49 -1.50
C GLU A 374 -29.14 7.06 -1.59
N GLU A 375 -28.37 7.39 -0.58
CA GLU A 375 -26.98 6.93 -0.41
C GLU A 375 -26.75 6.65 1.07
N ILE A 376 -26.37 5.42 1.40
CA ILE A 376 -26.16 4.97 2.77
C ILE A 376 -24.76 4.37 2.90
N VAL A 377 -24.23 4.31 4.10
CA VAL A 377 -22.98 3.61 4.38
C VAL A 377 -23.11 2.14 3.99
N TRP A 378 -22.14 1.62 3.26
CA TRP A 378 -22.14 0.21 2.89
C TRP A 378 -22.01 -0.68 4.15
N ASP A 379 -23.03 -1.47 4.38
CA ASP A 379 -23.10 -2.45 5.47
C ASP A 379 -23.95 -3.65 5.04
N ASP A 380 -23.34 -4.57 4.28
CA ASP A 380 -23.97 -5.81 3.87
C ASP A 380 -23.42 -6.99 4.69
N GLN A 381 -23.78 -7.01 5.98
CA GLN A 381 -23.37 -8.09 6.89
C GLN A 381 -24.07 -9.41 6.62
N SER A 382 -24.97 -9.48 5.64
CA SER A 382 -25.69 -10.71 5.28
C SER A 382 -24.80 -11.66 4.45
N ALA A 383 -24.25 -12.66 5.07
CA ALA A 383 -23.74 -13.93 4.51
C ALA A 383 -22.45 -13.92 3.65
N SER A 384 -22.12 -12.92 2.88
CA SER A 384 -20.91 -12.82 2.05
C SER A 384 -20.59 -11.37 1.71
N GLY A 385 -21.38 -10.46 2.27
CA GLY A 385 -21.19 -9.03 2.13
C GLY A 385 -19.94 -8.57 2.89
N GLY A 386 -19.76 -7.29 2.93
CA GLY A 386 -18.78 -6.62 3.75
C GLY A 386 -19.39 -5.37 4.32
N ALA A 387 -18.59 -4.54 4.92
CA ALA A 387 -18.99 -3.25 5.40
C ALA A 387 -17.81 -2.28 5.28
N SER A 388 -18.13 -1.01 5.05
CA SER A 388 -17.10 0.04 5.03
C SER A 388 -16.32 0.07 6.32
N GLY A 389 -14.99 0.08 6.23
CA GLY A 389 -14.10 0.26 7.36
C GLY A 389 -14.14 1.69 7.89
N GLY A 390 -13.67 1.87 9.12
CA GLY A 390 -13.57 3.17 9.76
C GLY A 390 -13.38 3.04 11.27
N GLY A 391 -13.03 4.15 11.93
CA GLY A 391 -12.83 4.20 13.38
C GLY A 391 -11.73 5.18 13.77
N PHE A 392 -11.16 4.94 14.94
CA PHE A 392 -10.08 5.76 15.51
C PHE A 392 -8.76 4.98 15.49
N SER A 393 -7.73 5.60 14.92
CA SER A 393 -6.36 5.05 14.97
C SER A 393 -5.84 5.00 16.41
N THR A 394 -5.08 3.97 16.72
CA THR A 394 -4.32 3.84 17.96
C THR A 394 -2.85 4.24 17.79
N SER A 395 -2.40 4.37 16.55
CA SER A 395 -1.01 4.70 16.19
C SER A 395 -0.80 6.18 15.90
N PHE A 396 -1.87 6.89 15.53
CA PHE A 396 -1.82 8.32 15.19
C PHE A 396 -2.72 9.14 16.11
N ALA A 397 -2.23 10.26 16.57
CA ALA A 397 -3.05 11.25 17.23
C ALA A 397 -3.97 11.96 16.22
N VAL A 398 -5.13 12.43 16.67
CA VAL A 398 -6.02 13.24 15.83
C VAL A 398 -5.28 14.47 15.33
N PRO A 399 -5.13 14.65 14.01
CA PRO A 399 -4.43 15.81 13.48
C PRO A 399 -5.24 17.09 13.69
N THR A 400 -4.55 18.23 13.76
CA THR A 400 -5.18 19.53 14.09
C THR A 400 -6.29 19.93 13.11
N TRP A 401 -6.21 19.50 11.85
CA TRP A 401 -7.25 19.76 10.83
C TRP A 401 -8.50 18.87 10.97
N GLN A 402 -8.49 17.89 11.87
CA GLN A 402 -9.64 17.05 12.22
C GLN A 402 -10.13 17.31 13.64
N SER A 403 -9.62 18.32 14.32
CA SER A 403 -9.96 18.59 15.75
C SER A 403 -11.43 18.96 15.98
N SER A 404 -12.17 19.24 14.92
CA SER A 404 -13.60 19.58 14.96
C SER A 404 -14.49 18.50 14.32
N ALA A 405 -13.94 17.36 13.94
CA ALA A 405 -14.68 16.26 13.31
C ALA A 405 -15.31 15.33 14.37
#